data_ff0a0e44ea4ca82ea11c81b4591671c9
#
_entry.id   ff0a0e44ea4ca82ea11c81b4591671c9
#
_cell.length_a   1.000
_cell.length_b   1.000
_cell.length_c   1.000
_cell.angle_alpha   90.00
_cell.angle_beta   90.00
_cell.angle_gamma   90.00
#
_symmetry.space_group_name_H-M   'P 1'
#
loop_
_entity.id
_entity.type
_entity.pdbx_description
1 polymer ?
#
loop_
_entity_poly.entity_id
_entity_poly.type
_entity_poly.pdbx_seq_one_letter_code
_entity_poly.pdbx_strand_id
1 'polypeptide(L)'
;MRLADTRPPFAGLANLSEATLAALPTPCYLLDETRLRRNGEILLGVQQRTGCKILLAQKAFSNYDLYPVLAPYLAGTEASGLYESRLGREELPEKENHVFCAAYRADQFEELLQYADHIVFNTPHQLAKFGQAAKAAGKSVGL
;
A
#
# COMPACT_ATOMS: atom_id res chain seq x y z
N MET A 1 19.07 2.01 20.44
CA MET A 1 20.02 2.84 19.66
C MET A 1 19.21 3.58 18.60
N ARG A 2 18.90 4.87 18.81
CA ARG A 2 18.24 5.69 17.79
C ARG A 2 19.30 5.99 16.74
N LEU A 3 19.09 5.52 15.51
CA LEU A 3 19.85 6.00 14.37
C LEU A 3 19.61 7.51 14.29
N ALA A 4 20.68 8.29 14.33
CA ALA A 4 20.59 9.72 14.14
C ALA A 4 19.96 9.97 12.77
N ASP A 5 18.85 10.70 12.73
CA ASP A 5 18.21 11.10 11.49
C ASP A 5 19.12 12.15 10.80
N THR A 6 19.98 11.68 9.93
CA THR A 6 20.91 12.54 9.16
C THR A 6 20.25 13.19 7.95
N ARG A 7 18.93 13.01 7.78
CA ARG A 7 18.21 13.64 6.67
C ARG A 7 18.16 15.16 6.87
N PRO A 8 18.45 15.96 5.85
CA PRO A 8 18.28 17.40 5.96
C PRO A 8 16.80 17.69 6.28
N PRO A 9 16.53 18.70 7.14
CA PRO A 9 15.17 19.09 7.45
C PRO A 9 14.47 19.49 6.14
N PHE A 10 13.23 19.13 6.05
CA PHE A 10 12.21 19.39 5.02
C PHE A 10 12.62 20.36 3.89
N ALA A 11 13.47 19.89 2.94
CA ALA A 11 13.94 20.72 1.85
C ALA A 11 12.94 20.83 0.66
N GLY A 12 11.88 20.00 0.62
CA GLY A 12 10.93 19.96 -0.49
C GLY A 12 10.17 21.27 -0.67
N LEU A 13 9.60 21.80 0.41
CA LEU A 13 8.89 23.10 0.38
C LEU A 13 9.85 24.30 0.29
N ALA A 14 11.08 24.16 0.79
CA ALA A 14 12.09 25.23 0.75
C ALA A 14 12.56 25.56 -0.68
N ASN A 15 12.31 24.68 -1.64
CA ASN A 15 12.66 24.89 -3.05
C ASN A 15 11.52 25.52 -3.88
N LEU A 16 10.35 25.71 -3.30
CA LEU A 16 9.24 26.38 -3.97
C LEU A 16 9.37 27.89 -3.78
N SER A 17 9.27 28.64 -4.87
CA SER A 17 9.25 30.09 -4.81
C SER A 17 7.98 30.58 -4.10
N GLU A 18 8.04 31.74 -3.48
CA GLU A 18 6.86 32.39 -2.89
C GLU A 18 5.73 32.56 -3.92
N ALA A 19 6.09 32.88 -5.16
CA ALA A 19 5.13 33.01 -6.26
C ALA A 19 4.42 31.67 -6.54
N THR A 20 5.17 30.55 -6.53
CA THR A 20 4.60 29.22 -6.71
C THR A 20 3.65 28.87 -5.56
N LEU A 21 4.06 29.13 -4.32
CA LEU A 21 3.21 28.87 -3.13
C LEU A 21 1.94 29.70 -3.15
N ALA A 22 2.05 30.99 -3.54
CA ALA A 22 0.90 31.89 -3.63
C ALA A 22 -0.10 31.50 -4.75
N ALA A 23 0.36 30.79 -5.78
CA ALA A 23 -0.47 30.32 -6.89
C ALA A 23 -1.21 29.01 -6.59
N LEU A 24 -0.87 28.30 -5.50
CA LEU A 24 -1.54 27.06 -5.13
C LEU A 24 -2.96 27.31 -4.62
N PRO A 25 -3.95 26.55 -5.07
CA PRO A 25 -5.28 26.61 -4.49
C PRO A 25 -5.24 26.11 -3.04
N THR A 26 -5.82 26.87 -2.11
CA THR A 26 -5.88 26.50 -0.70
C THR A 26 -7.33 26.33 -0.22
N PRO A 27 -7.62 25.32 0.64
CA PRO A 27 -6.68 24.33 1.20
C PRO A 27 -6.31 23.24 0.20
N CYS A 28 -5.04 22.75 0.22
CA CYS A 28 -4.61 21.63 -0.62
C CYS A 28 -3.59 20.76 0.12
N TYR A 29 -3.44 19.50 -0.33
CA TYR A 29 -2.32 18.65 0.02
C TYR A 29 -1.24 18.79 -1.06
N LEU A 30 0.00 19.02 -0.64
CA LEU A 30 1.15 19.08 -1.54
C LEU A 30 1.99 17.83 -1.34
N LEU A 31 2.19 17.09 -2.43
CA LEU A 31 2.99 15.86 -2.45
C LEU A 31 4.33 16.12 -3.14
N ASP A 32 5.42 15.77 -2.46
CA ASP A 32 6.78 15.87 -3.01
C ASP A 32 7.19 14.51 -3.60
N GLU A 33 7.07 14.39 -4.92
CA GLU A 33 7.42 13.17 -5.65
C GLU A 33 8.90 12.79 -5.49
N THR A 34 9.80 13.75 -5.44
CA THR A 34 11.25 13.49 -5.26
C THR A 34 11.50 12.78 -3.94
N ARG A 35 10.84 13.23 -2.87
CA ARG A 35 10.93 12.58 -1.57
C ARG A 35 10.27 11.21 -1.54
N LEU A 36 9.14 11.08 -2.23
CA LEU A 36 8.45 9.80 -2.35
C LEU A 36 9.37 8.76 -3.02
N ARG A 37 10.01 9.12 -4.12
CA ARG A 37 11.00 8.26 -4.81
C ARG A 37 12.17 7.90 -3.91
N ARG A 38 12.77 8.89 -3.23
CA ARG A 38 13.88 8.63 -2.30
C ARG A 38 13.49 7.68 -1.17
N ASN A 39 12.30 7.84 -0.59
CA ASN A 39 11.78 6.91 0.40
C ASN A 39 11.59 5.52 -0.19
N GLY A 40 11.06 5.43 -1.42
CA GLY A 40 10.94 4.18 -2.16
C GLY A 40 12.29 3.48 -2.36
N GLU A 41 13.33 4.19 -2.73
CA GLU A 41 14.70 3.64 -2.87
C GLU A 41 15.22 3.03 -1.55
N ILE A 42 14.97 3.70 -0.43
CA ILE A 42 15.34 3.19 0.89
C ILE A 42 14.60 1.87 1.19
N LEU A 43 13.29 1.83 0.93
CA LEU A 43 12.47 0.63 1.15
C LEU A 43 12.89 -0.51 0.23
N LEU A 44 13.16 -0.24 -1.04
CA LEU A 44 13.69 -1.22 -1.98
C LEU A 44 15.03 -1.78 -1.49
N GLY A 45 15.94 -0.93 -1.02
CA GLY A 45 17.21 -1.35 -0.44
C GLY A 45 17.04 -2.25 0.80
N VAL A 46 16.00 -2.04 1.61
CA VAL A 46 15.66 -2.95 2.72
C VAL A 46 15.23 -4.31 2.18
N GLN A 47 14.31 -4.35 1.22
CA GLN A 47 13.84 -5.60 0.61
C GLN A 47 14.99 -6.41 0.02
N GLN A 48 15.88 -5.76 -0.71
CA GLN A 48 17.04 -6.41 -1.33
C GLN A 48 18.01 -7.04 -0.32
N ARG A 49 18.21 -6.38 0.84
CA ARG A 49 19.13 -6.88 1.88
C ARG A 49 18.53 -7.97 2.75
N THR A 50 17.22 -7.97 2.93
CA THR A 50 16.56 -8.86 3.92
C THR A 50 15.71 -9.94 3.27
N GLY A 51 15.37 -9.80 1.99
CA GLY A 51 14.42 -10.69 1.32
C GLY A 51 12.96 -10.48 1.74
N CYS A 52 12.66 -9.49 2.60
CA CYS A 52 11.27 -9.19 2.95
C CYS A 52 10.55 -8.50 1.80
N LYS A 53 9.23 -8.58 1.79
CA LYS A 53 8.36 -7.81 0.91
C LYS A 53 7.78 -6.63 1.67
N ILE A 54 7.85 -5.44 1.09
CA ILE A 54 7.24 -4.23 1.65
C ILE A 54 6.06 -3.85 0.77
N LEU A 55 4.90 -3.68 1.38
CA LEU A 55 3.64 -3.38 0.71
C LEU A 55 3.20 -1.94 1.01
N LEU A 56 2.47 -1.35 0.08
CA LEU A 56 1.78 -0.07 0.29
C LEU A 56 0.50 -0.29 1.09
N ALA A 57 0.46 0.19 2.32
CA ALA A 57 -0.77 0.20 3.12
C ALA A 57 -1.72 1.29 2.59
N GLN A 58 -2.74 0.90 1.83
CA GLN A 58 -3.62 1.84 1.13
C GLN A 58 -4.42 2.73 2.09
N LYS A 59 -4.80 2.23 3.27
CA LYS A 59 -5.42 3.05 4.32
C LYS A 59 -4.57 4.23 4.80
N ALA A 60 -3.24 4.16 4.64
CA ALA A 60 -2.32 5.24 4.99
C ALA A 60 -2.01 6.15 3.80
N PHE A 61 -2.04 5.61 2.59
CA PHE A 61 -1.76 6.35 1.37
C PHE A 61 -2.47 5.70 0.18
N SER A 62 -3.55 6.35 -0.29
CA SER A 62 -4.35 5.88 -1.42
C SER A 62 -4.46 6.91 -2.56
N ASN A 63 -3.45 7.77 -2.70
CA ASN A 63 -3.36 8.63 -3.87
C ASN A 63 -2.87 7.79 -5.07
N TYR A 64 -3.83 7.23 -5.80
CA TYR A 64 -3.57 6.28 -6.88
C TYR A 64 -2.80 6.90 -8.06
N ASP A 65 -2.88 8.20 -8.31
CA ASP A 65 -2.07 8.89 -9.32
C ASP A 65 -0.55 8.70 -9.08
N LEU A 66 -0.14 8.42 -7.84
CA LEU A 66 1.25 8.17 -7.47
C LEU A 66 1.61 6.68 -7.33
N TYR A 67 0.68 5.76 -7.56
CA TYR A 67 0.99 4.33 -7.54
C TYR A 67 2.04 3.93 -8.59
N PRO A 68 2.00 4.45 -9.83
CA PRO A 68 3.07 4.18 -10.80
C PRO A 68 4.45 4.66 -10.34
N VAL A 69 4.51 5.73 -9.54
CA VAL A 69 5.76 6.24 -8.94
C VAL A 69 6.30 5.27 -7.90
N LEU A 70 5.42 4.62 -7.12
CA LEU A 70 5.79 3.69 -6.05
C LEU A 70 6.03 2.25 -6.54
N ALA A 71 5.42 1.87 -7.66
CA ALA A 71 5.47 0.53 -8.21
C ALA A 71 6.89 -0.07 -8.33
N PRO A 72 7.94 0.69 -8.76
CA PRO A 72 9.29 0.15 -8.85
C PRO A 72 9.91 -0.25 -7.52
N TYR A 73 9.41 0.31 -6.41
CA TYR A 73 10.04 0.21 -5.09
C TYR A 73 9.36 -0.77 -4.15
N LEU A 74 8.10 -1.12 -4.40
CA LEU A 74 7.29 -1.92 -3.49
C LEU A 74 6.91 -3.26 -4.12
N ALA A 75 6.71 -4.28 -3.27
CA ALA A 75 6.30 -5.61 -3.70
C ALA A 75 4.81 -5.66 -4.10
N GLY A 76 4.00 -4.77 -3.56
CA GLY A 76 2.57 -4.74 -3.82
C GLY A 76 1.82 -3.79 -2.91
N THR A 77 0.54 -4.05 -2.75
CA THR A 77 -0.39 -3.30 -1.90
C THR A 77 -0.91 -4.14 -0.74
N GLU A 78 -1.29 -3.47 0.34
CA GLU A 78 -2.08 -4.03 1.44
C GLU A 78 -3.40 -3.29 1.51
N ALA A 79 -4.48 -4.05 1.50
CA ALA A 79 -5.85 -3.58 1.51
C ALA A 79 -6.57 -3.99 2.80
N SER A 80 -7.38 -3.08 3.34
CA SER A 80 -8.20 -3.33 4.53
C SER A 80 -9.63 -3.80 4.19
N GLY A 81 -9.94 -4.00 2.91
CA GLY A 81 -11.24 -4.45 2.44
C GLY A 81 -11.37 -4.47 0.92
N LEU A 82 -12.59 -4.73 0.44
CA LEU A 82 -12.89 -4.94 -0.97
C LEU A 82 -12.43 -3.78 -1.87
N TYR A 83 -12.80 -2.55 -1.54
CA TYR A 83 -12.57 -1.41 -2.44
C TYR A 83 -11.09 -1.05 -2.55
N GLU A 84 -10.32 -1.15 -1.45
CA GLU A 84 -8.87 -0.99 -1.51
C GLU A 84 -8.22 -2.15 -2.28
N SER A 85 -8.70 -3.38 -2.10
CA SER A 85 -8.21 -4.55 -2.85
C SER A 85 -8.44 -4.37 -4.35
N ARG A 86 -9.62 -3.91 -4.73
CA ARG A 86 -9.93 -3.59 -6.12
C ARG A 86 -9.02 -2.48 -6.66
N LEU A 87 -8.87 -1.37 -5.93
CA LEU A 87 -7.98 -0.28 -6.31
C LEU A 87 -6.54 -0.77 -6.52
N GLY A 88 -6.00 -1.55 -5.58
CA GLY A 88 -4.65 -2.10 -5.69
C GLY A 88 -4.47 -2.96 -6.93
N ARG A 89 -5.45 -3.79 -7.27
CA ARG A 89 -5.42 -4.63 -8.48
C ARG A 89 -5.55 -3.83 -9.77
N GLU A 90 -6.44 -2.83 -9.80
CA GLU A 90 -6.65 -1.99 -11.00
C GLU A 90 -5.43 -1.11 -11.30
N GLU A 91 -4.80 -0.53 -10.27
CA GLU A 91 -3.69 0.40 -10.44
C GLU A 91 -2.31 -0.28 -10.53
N LEU A 92 -2.15 -1.45 -9.90
CA LEU A 92 -0.91 -2.22 -9.89
C LEU A 92 -1.14 -3.71 -10.23
N PRO A 93 -1.63 -4.03 -11.44
CA PRO A 93 -2.07 -5.39 -11.80
C PRO A 93 -0.96 -6.45 -11.70
N GLU A 94 0.30 -6.06 -11.92
CA GLU A 94 1.48 -6.95 -11.89
C GLU A 94 2.08 -7.12 -10.49
N LYS A 95 1.50 -6.47 -9.47
CA LYS A 95 2.00 -6.49 -8.10
C LYS A 95 1.12 -7.36 -7.21
N GLU A 96 1.71 -7.85 -6.12
CA GLU A 96 0.94 -8.60 -5.13
C GLU A 96 -0.09 -7.71 -4.44
N ASN A 97 -1.27 -8.25 -4.21
CA ASN A 97 -2.35 -7.59 -3.49
C ASN A 97 -2.71 -8.42 -2.25
N HIS A 98 -2.29 -7.94 -1.10
CA HIS A 98 -2.54 -8.56 0.19
C HIS A 98 -3.76 -7.92 0.84
N VAL A 99 -4.56 -8.72 1.53
CA VAL A 99 -5.74 -8.22 2.22
C VAL A 99 -5.75 -8.70 3.66
N PHE A 100 -5.84 -7.75 4.58
CA PHE A 100 -6.15 -7.98 5.98
C PHE A 100 -7.36 -7.16 6.39
N CYS A 101 -8.46 -7.81 6.70
CA CYS A 101 -9.67 -7.17 7.18
C CYS A 101 -10.05 -7.68 8.57
N ALA A 102 -10.26 -6.76 9.51
CA ALA A 102 -10.68 -7.13 10.87
C ALA A 102 -12.00 -7.92 10.89
N ALA A 103 -12.91 -7.63 9.93
CA ALA A 103 -14.18 -8.35 9.78
C ALA A 103 -14.56 -8.44 8.29
N TYR A 104 -14.33 -9.61 7.69
CA TYR A 104 -14.77 -9.88 6.32
C TYR A 104 -16.30 -9.99 6.24
N ARG A 105 -16.88 -9.30 5.27
CA ARG A 105 -18.30 -9.37 4.96
C ARG A 105 -18.58 -10.53 4.01
N ALA A 106 -19.59 -11.35 4.33
CA ALA A 106 -19.92 -12.52 3.52
C ALA A 106 -20.43 -12.15 2.12
N ASP A 107 -21.14 -11.04 2.01
CA ASP A 107 -21.68 -10.52 0.75
C ASP A 107 -20.62 -9.89 -0.18
N GLN A 108 -19.39 -9.67 0.30
CA GLN A 108 -18.28 -9.08 -0.46
C GLN A 108 -17.11 -10.05 -0.68
N PHE A 109 -17.12 -11.19 0.02
CA PHE A 109 -15.92 -12.03 0.08
C PHE A 109 -15.59 -12.69 -1.26
N GLU A 110 -16.59 -13.15 -1.99
CA GLU A 110 -16.37 -13.76 -3.32
C GLU A 110 -15.83 -12.75 -4.34
N GLU A 111 -16.32 -11.52 -4.31
CA GLU A 111 -15.78 -10.45 -5.16
C GLU A 111 -14.34 -10.10 -4.75
N LEU A 112 -14.06 -10.02 -3.46
CA LEU A 112 -12.72 -9.74 -2.94
C LEU A 112 -11.69 -10.78 -3.42
N LEU A 113 -12.08 -12.05 -3.52
CA LEU A 113 -11.22 -13.13 -4.04
C LEU A 113 -10.74 -12.87 -5.47
N GLN A 114 -11.44 -12.09 -6.27
CA GLN A 114 -11.02 -11.77 -7.64
C GLN A 114 -9.79 -10.85 -7.67
N TYR A 115 -9.61 -10.04 -6.63
CA TYR A 115 -8.56 -9.02 -6.58
C TYR A 115 -7.37 -9.43 -5.71
N ALA A 116 -7.59 -10.18 -4.64
CA ALA A 116 -6.57 -10.56 -3.67
C ALA A 116 -5.67 -11.70 -4.16
N ASP A 117 -4.39 -11.66 -3.80
CA ASP A 117 -3.45 -12.79 -3.93
C ASP A 117 -3.25 -13.49 -2.57
N HIS A 118 -3.17 -12.69 -1.51
CA HIS A 118 -2.97 -13.17 -0.15
C HIS A 118 -4.07 -12.63 0.76
N ILE A 119 -4.65 -13.52 1.58
CA ILE A 119 -5.71 -13.17 2.52
C ILE A 119 -5.27 -13.54 3.92
N VAL A 120 -5.30 -12.57 4.83
CA VAL A 120 -4.98 -12.78 6.23
C VAL A 120 -6.27 -12.67 7.05
N PHE A 121 -6.58 -13.72 7.80
CA PHE A 121 -7.73 -13.74 8.70
C PHE A 121 -7.36 -13.25 10.09
N ASN A 122 -8.24 -12.46 10.69
CA ASN A 122 -8.01 -11.91 12.03
C ASN A 122 -8.34 -12.92 13.15
N THR A 123 -9.10 -13.96 12.87
CA THR A 123 -9.54 -14.93 13.88
C THR A 123 -9.69 -16.34 13.29
N PRO A 124 -9.53 -17.39 14.12
CA PRO A 124 -9.86 -18.76 13.71
C PRO A 124 -11.30 -18.92 13.19
N HIS A 125 -12.25 -18.15 13.73
CA HIS A 125 -13.64 -18.14 13.26
C HIS A 125 -13.75 -17.65 11.80
N GLN A 126 -13.06 -16.59 11.44
CA GLN A 126 -13.02 -16.12 10.06
C GLN A 126 -12.36 -17.15 9.13
N LEU A 127 -11.26 -17.76 9.57
CA LEU A 127 -10.61 -18.84 8.83
C LEU A 127 -11.56 -20.01 8.61
N ALA A 128 -12.29 -20.44 9.63
CA ALA A 128 -13.28 -21.52 9.51
C ALA A 128 -14.39 -21.16 8.52
N LYS A 129 -14.85 -19.90 8.52
CA LYS A 129 -15.96 -19.44 7.68
C LYS A 129 -15.54 -19.23 6.21
N PHE A 130 -14.38 -18.67 5.95
CA PHE A 130 -13.98 -18.20 4.62
C PHE A 130 -12.77 -18.93 4.03
N GLY A 131 -12.02 -19.67 4.84
CA GLY A 131 -10.75 -20.26 4.43
C GLY A 131 -10.88 -21.28 3.31
N GLN A 132 -11.98 -22.05 3.29
CA GLN A 132 -12.23 -23.03 2.22
C GLN A 132 -12.48 -22.33 0.87
N ALA A 133 -13.24 -21.25 0.85
CA ALA A 133 -13.48 -20.48 -0.36
C ALA A 133 -12.20 -19.81 -0.87
N ALA A 134 -11.40 -19.23 0.03
CA ALA A 134 -10.10 -18.65 -0.33
C ALA A 134 -9.15 -19.70 -0.92
N LYS A 135 -9.06 -20.89 -0.31
CA LYS A 135 -8.25 -22.00 -0.80
C LYS A 135 -8.74 -22.52 -2.16
N ALA A 136 -10.04 -22.67 -2.34
CA ALA A 136 -10.65 -23.12 -3.61
C ALA A 136 -10.37 -22.12 -4.74
N ALA A 137 -10.30 -20.81 -4.43
CA ALA A 137 -9.89 -19.76 -5.35
C ALA A 137 -8.35 -19.67 -5.55
N GLY A 138 -7.57 -20.60 -4.99
CA GLY A 138 -6.11 -20.65 -5.14
C GLY A 138 -5.36 -19.55 -4.38
N LYS A 139 -5.98 -18.93 -3.37
CA LYS A 139 -5.36 -17.82 -2.65
C LYS A 139 -4.43 -18.30 -1.53
N SER A 140 -3.35 -17.56 -1.30
CA SER A 140 -2.52 -17.74 -0.11
C SER A 140 -3.28 -17.24 1.13
N VAL A 141 -3.25 -18.02 2.20
CA VAL A 141 -4.02 -17.77 3.43
C VAL A 141 -3.07 -17.66 4.62
N GLY A 142 -3.24 -16.61 5.41
CA GLY A 142 -2.59 -16.36 6.70
C GLY A 142 -3.58 -16.19 7.84
N LEU A 143 -3.09 -16.30 9.08
CA LEU A 143 -3.82 -16.06 10.33
C LEU A 143 -2.96 -15.22 11.27
#